data_d3747ee6eec9b33c7506fd449573fa99
#
_entry.id   d3747ee6eec9b33c7506fd449573fa99
#
_cell.length_a   1.000
_cell.length_b   1.000
_cell.length_c   1.000
_cell.angle_alpha   90.00
_cell.angle_beta   90.00
_cell.angle_gamma   90.00
#
_symmetry.space_group_name_H-M   'P 1'
#
loop_
_entity.id
_entity.type
_entity.pdbx_description
1 polymer ?
#
loop_
_entity_poly.entity_id
_entity_poly.type
_entity_poly.pdbx_seq_one_letter_code
_entity_poly.pdbx_strand_id
1 'polypeptide(L)'
;MISELNKKNKLNQNSNSLNVSYVRNINIIFGNYPYPDIIHNFILDIKNNLDIKMENYTNVKGNMTNWNYFLDKSKFINFITFLINKHQTTHFDIFGHFFEKKTIQNAWGNEIKKGDSLDYHKHPCLHGVLYLTKGCDLILPELNLKITPEPGDYYIFPSEILHGFDESKENFNRYSLIFNIVENNNAFEYSKKLRAVRSRSHT
;
A
#
# COMPACT_ATOMS: atom_id res chain seq x y z
N MET A 1 10.46 17.71 -8.95
CA MET A 1 10.99 16.58 -8.13
C MET A 1 11.22 15.32 -8.96
N ILE A 2 10.30 14.88 -9.83
CA ILE A 2 10.51 13.71 -10.73
C ILE A 2 11.60 13.98 -11.78
N SER A 3 11.78 15.24 -12.22
CA SER A 3 12.79 15.62 -13.22
C SER A 3 14.24 15.55 -12.72
N GLU A 4 14.47 15.58 -11.42
CA GLU A 4 15.83 15.51 -10.84
C GLU A 4 16.31 14.07 -10.62
N LEU A 5 15.40 13.12 -10.43
CA LEU A 5 15.72 11.69 -10.35
C LEU A 5 16.32 11.16 -11.67
N ASN A 6 15.91 11.73 -12.80
CA ASN A 6 16.43 11.33 -14.11
C ASN A 6 17.86 11.85 -14.42
N LYS A 7 18.40 12.78 -13.64
CA LYS A 7 19.73 13.34 -13.89
C LYS A 7 20.89 12.58 -13.21
N LYS A 8 20.63 11.76 -12.19
CA LYS A 8 21.69 11.06 -11.45
C LYS A 8 22.13 9.71 -12.03
N ASN A 9 21.45 9.17 -13.05
CA ASN A 9 21.78 7.87 -13.63
C ASN A 9 22.60 7.92 -14.94
N LYS A 10 23.39 8.96 -15.17
CA LYS A 10 24.45 8.90 -16.21
C LYS A 10 25.65 8.15 -15.65
N LEU A 11 25.65 6.85 -15.82
CA LEU A 11 26.76 5.97 -15.45
C LEU A 11 27.86 5.97 -16.50
N ASN A 12 29.10 5.94 -16.00
CA ASN A 12 30.35 5.81 -16.70
C ASN A 12 30.33 4.63 -17.70
N GLN A 13 30.55 4.96 -18.95
CA GLN A 13 30.88 3.97 -20.00
C GLN A 13 32.37 3.67 -19.96
N ASN A 14 32.75 2.50 -19.46
CA ASN A 14 33.98 1.80 -19.85
C ASN A 14 33.97 0.37 -19.29
N SER A 15 33.29 -0.52 -19.99
CA SER A 15 33.59 -1.96 -20.10
C SER A 15 32.61 -2.59 -21.09
N ASN A 16 33.07 -3.52 -21.91
CA ASN A 16 32.32 -4.21 -22.97
C ASN A 16 31.25 -5.20 -22.46
N SER A 17 30.41 -4.83 -21.56
CA SER A 17 29.18 -5.53 -21.20
C SER A 17 28.00 -4.59 -21.41
N LEU A 18 27.08 -4.99 -22.29
CA LEU A 18 25.82 -4.30 -22.48
C LEU A 18 24.97 -4.52 -21.21
N ASN A 19 25.11 -3.62 -20.23
CA ASN A 19 24.14 -3.52 -19.14
C ASN A 19 22.92 -2.79 -19.68
N VAL A 20 21.94 -3.54 -20.16
CA VAL A 20 20.62 -3.01 -20.49
C VAL A 20 19.90 -2.72 -19.18
N SER A 21 20.02 -1.49 -18.69
CA SER A 21 19.19 -1.03 -17.59
C SER A 21 17.80 -0.75 -18.14
N TYR A 22 16.84 -1.63 -17.85
CA TYR A 22 15.42 -1.34 -18.07
C TYR A 22 15.00 -0.25 -17.09
N VAL A 23 14.82 0.96 -17.57
CA VAL A 23 14.13 2.00 -16.82
C VAL A 23 12.64 1.63 -16.82
N ARG A 24 12.17 0.97 -15.78
CA ARG A 24 10.74 0.83 -15.53
C ARG A 24 10.20 2.19 -15.10
N ASN A 25 9.30 2.76 -15.88
CA ASN A 25 8.49 3.88 -15.43
C ASN A 25 7.52 3.33 -14.36
N ILE A 26 7.79 3.69 -13.11
CA ILE A 26 6.94 3.30 -11.98
C ILE A 26 6.07 4.50 -11.64
N ASN A 27 4.77 4.34 -11.77
CA ASN A 27 3.80 5.36 -11.39
C ASN A 27 3.38 5.14 -9.93
N ILE A 28 3.66 6.14 -9.08
CA ILE A 28 3.14 6.22 -7.72
C ILE A 28 2.12 7.35 -7.70
N ILE A 29 0.89 7.03 -7.34
CA ILE A 29 -0.18 8.00 -7.14
C ILE A 29 -0.19 8.37 -5.67
N PHE A 30 -0.20 9.65 -5.37
CA PHE A 30 -0.21 10.14 -3.99
C PHE A 30 -0.98 11.43 -3.83
N GLY A 31 -1.36 11.73 -2.61
CA GLY A 31 -2.02 12.96 -2.24
C GLY A 31 -2.48 12.94 -0.80
N ASN A 32 -3.35 13.87 -0.44
CA ASN A 32 -3.92 13.96 0.89
C ASN A 32 -5.46 13.90 0.83
N TYR A 33 -6.06 13.15 1.75
CA TYR A 33 -7.50 13.02 1.99
C TYR A 33 -7.91 14.04 3.07
N PRO A 34 -8.56 15.15 2.68
CA PRO A 34 -8.69 16.33 3.52
C PRO A 34 -9.90 16.29 4.47
N TYR A 35 -10.22 15.12 5.05
CA TYR A 35 -11.41 14.95 5.90
C TYR A 35 -11.03 14.38 7.28
N PRO A 36 -10.55 15.22 8.22
CA PRO A 36 -10.03 14.77 9.51
C PRO A 36 -11.05 14.00 10.34
N ASP A 37 -12.33 14.37 10.30
CA ASP A 37 -13.39 13.66 11.03
C ASP A 37 -13.59 12.23 10.50
N ILE A 38 -13.47 12.04 9.19
CA ILE A 38 -13.57 10.70 8.59
C ILE A 38 -12.32 9.88 8.94
N ILE A 39 -11.14 10.50 8.94
CA ILE A 39 -9.89 9.87 9.38
C ILE A 39 -10.02 9.40 10.83
N HIS A 40 -10.55 10.25 11.71
CA HIS A 40 -10.81 9.89 13.10
C HIS A 40 -11.77 8.69 13.22
N ASN A 41 -12.84 8.67 12.43
CA ASN A 41 -13.79 7.57 12.42
C ASN A 41 -13.16 6.25 11.89
N PHE A 42 -12.23 6.29 10.95
CA PHE A 42 -11.45 5.11 10.56
C PHE A 42 -10.60 4.58 11.72
N ILE A 43 -9.93 5.47 12.47
CA ILE A 43 -9.13 5.08 13.63
C ILE A 43 -10.00 4.37 14.67
N LEU A 44 -11.18 4.93 15.00
CA LEU A 44 -12.11 4.31 15.94
C LEU A 44 -12.57 2.93 15.47
N ASP A 45 -12.90 2.79 14.17
CA ASP A 45 -13.28 1.50 13.60
C ASP A 45 -12.17 0.46 13.74
N ILE A 46 -10.92 0.84 13.42
CA ILE A 46 -9.79 -0.07 13.54
C ILE A 46 -9.63 -0.50 14.99
N LYS A 47 -9.56 0.46 15.93
CA LYS A 47 -9.39 0.16 17.37
C LYS A 47 -10.43 -0.81 17.92
N ASN A 48 -11.68 -0.66 17.48
CA ASN A 48 -12.80 -1.44 18.01
C ASN A 48 -12.98 -2.80 17.33
N ASN A 49 -12.25 -3.06 16.22
CA ASN A 49 -12.44 -4.25 15.39
C ASN A 49 -11.12 -4.95 15.03
N LEU A 50 -10.10 -4.79 15.88
CA LEU A 50 -8.87 -5.59 15.76
C LEU A 50 -9.22 -7.07 15.96
N ASP A 51 -8.71 -7.92 15.08
CA ASP A 51 -8.95 -9.35 15.12
C ASP A 51 -7.70 -10.08 15.60
N ILE A 52 -7.73 -10.60 16.81
CA ILE A 52 -6.61 -11.30 17.43
C ILE A 52 -6.16 -12.52 16.62
N LYS A 53 -7.05 -13.10 15.81
CA LYS A 53 -6.71 -14.23 14.92
C LYS A 53 -5.86 -13.80 13.72
N MET A 54 -5.78 -12.51 13.46
CA MET A 54 -4.98 -11.94 12.37
C MET A 54 -3.57 -11.56 12.83
N GLU A 55 -3.30 -11.62 14.14
CA GLU A 55 -1.96 -11.44 14.67
C GLU A 55 -1.01 -12.50 14.10
N ASN A 56 0.11 -12.04 13.54
CA ASN A 56 1.11 -12.89 12.84
C ASN A 56 0.62 -13.60 11.57
N TYR A 57 -0.52 -13.23 11.00
CA TYR A 57 -1.06 -13.87 9.79
C TYR A 57 -0.49 -13.31 8.49
N THR A 58 0.33 -12.28 8.59
CA THR A 58 0.88 -11.53 7.46
C THR A 58 2.34 -11.18 7.70
N ASN A 59 2.98 -10.48 6.73
CA ASN A 59 4.29 -9.87 6.92
C ASN A 59 4.27 -8.70 7.93
N VAL A 60 3.08 -8.29 8.38
CA VAL A 60 2.91 -7.26 9.41
C VAL A 60 3.07 -7.90 10.79
N LYS A 61 4.06 -7.47 11.53
CA LYS A 61 4.17 -7.71 12.97
C LYS A 61 3.46 -6.56 13.67
N GLY A 62 2.17 -6.72 13.91
CA GLY A 62 1.26 -5.72 14.47
C GLY A 62 -0.17 -6.22 14.46
N ASN A 63 -1.08 -5.41 14.93
CA ASN A 63 -2.50 -5.75 14.97
C ASN A 63 -3.22 -5.31 13.70
N MET A 64 -4.23 -6.06 13.29
CA MET A 64 -5.04 -5.69 12.13
C MET A 64 -6.50 -6.11 12.30
N THR A 65 -7.39 -5.48 11.53
CA THR A 65 -8.77 -5.94 11.38
C THR A 65 -8.82 -7.15 10.45
N ASN A 66 -9.99 -7.78 10.31
CA ASN A 66 -10.19 -8.74 9.23
C ASN A 66 -9.85 -8.12 7.86
N TRP A 67 -9.32 -8.94 6.94
CA TRP A 67 -8.88 -8.55 5.58
C TRP A 67 -9.90 -7.79 4.74
N ASN A 68 -11.20 -8.02 4.97
CA ASN A 68 -12.28 -7.45 4.18
C ASN A 68 -13.13 -6.48 5.01
N TYR A 69 -12.65 -6.10 6.21
CA TYR A 69 -13.43 -5.33 7.16
C TYR A 69 -14.02 -4.04 6.58
N PHE A 70 -13.26 -3.36 5.71
CA PHE A 70 -13.68 -2.07 5.14
C PHE A 70 -14.39 -2.17 3.78
N LEU A 71 -14.44 -3.31 3.12
CA LEU A 71 -14.95 -3.43 1.74
C LEU A 71 -16.38 -2.90 1.57
N ASP A 72 -17.25 -3.12 2.53
CA ASP A 72 -18.67 -2.75 2.52
C ASP A 72 -18.98 -1.49 3.33
N LYS A 73 -17.98 -0.85 3.93
CA LYS A 73 -18.18 0.36 4.74
C LYS A 73 -18.34 1.60 3.87
N SER A 74 -19.44 2.34 4.06
CA SER A 74 -19.75 3.56 3.29
C SER A 74 -18.62 4.58 3.32
N LYS A 75 -17.93 4.75 4.45
CA LYS A 75 -16.79 5.67 4.57
C LYS A 75 -15.61 5.27 3.67
N PHE A 76 -15.37 3.96 3.50
CA PHE A 76 -14.34 3.47 2.59
C PHE A 76 -14.76 3.66 1.13
N ILE A 77 -16.01 3.36 0.79
CA ILE A 77 -16.57 3.61 -0.54
C ILE A 77 -16.45 5.09 -0.89
N ASN A 78 -16.75 6.00 0.04
CA ASN A 78 -16.58 7.44 -0.16
C ASN A 78 -15.13 7.85 -0.38
N PHE A 79 -14.19 7.25 0.35
CA PHE A 79 -12.76 7.47 0.13
C PHE A 79 -12.33 7.00 -1.27
N ILE A 80 -12.75 5.83 -1.71
CA ILE A 80 -12.45 5.34 -3.07
C ILE A 80 -13.07 6.26 -4.13
N THR A 81 -14.32 6.70 -3.92
CA THR A 81 -14.97 7.66 -4.82
C THR A 81 -14.20 8.98 -4.91
N PHE A 82 -13.69 9.48 -3.77
CA PHE A 82 -12.80 10.64 -3.76
C PHE A 82 -11.52 10.41 -4.59
N LEU A 83 -10.84 9.28 -4.43
CA LEU A 83 -9.64 8.96 -5.21
C LEU A 83 -9.92 8.97 -6.71
N ILE A 84 -11.02 8.36 -7.11
CA ILE A 84 -11.43 8.29 -8.51
C ILE A 84 -11.66 9.70 -9.05
N ASN A 85 -12.51 10.49 -8.40
CA ASN A 85 -12.82 11.83 -8.84
C ASN A 85 -11.59 12.74 -8.93
N LYS A 86 -10.65 12.56 -8.00
CA LYS A 86 -9.41 13.35 -7.97
C LYS A 86 -8.42 12.96 -9.08
N HIS A 87 -8.34 11.68 -9.44
CA HIS A 87 -7.29 11.16 -10.34
C HIS A 87 -7.79 10.73 -11.72
N GLN A 88 -9.11 10.71 -11.96
CA GLN A 88 -9.67 10.23 -13.24
C GLN A 88 -9.17 11.00 -14.46
N THR A 89 -8.83 12.29 -14.31
CA THR A 89 -8.34 13.12 -15.40
C THR A 89 -6.83 13.04 -15.63
N THR A 90 -6.07 12.73 -14.59
CA THR A 90 -4.60 12.75 -14.62
C THR A 90 -3.98 11.36 -14.74
N HIS A 91 -4.74 10.33 -14.38
CA HIS A 91 -4.29 8.94 -14.34
C HIS A 91 -5.32 8.00 -14.97
N PHE A 92 -5.94 8.47 -16.09
CA PHE A 92 -7.01 7.74 -16.78
C PHE A 92 -6.62 6.31 -17.12
N ASP A 93 -5.39 6.07 -17.57
CA ASP A 93 -4.89 4.74 -17.88
C ASP A 93 -4.80 3.82 -16.65
N ILE A 94 -4.63 4.40 -15.46
CA ILE A 94 -4.59 3.66 -14.20
C ILE A 94 -6.00 3.53 -13.60
N PHE A 95 -6.83 4.58 -13.68
CA PHE A 95 -8.16 4.64 -13.05
C PHE A 95 -9.33 4.67 -14.04
N GLY A 96 -9.18 5.14 -15.27
CA GLY A 96 -10.27 5.21 -16.24
C GLY A 96 -10.74 3.85 -16.69
N HIS A 97 -9.82 2.88 -16.80
CA HIS A 97 -10.13 1.46 -16.95
C HIS A 97 -10.33 0.75 -15.61
N PHE A 98 -10.23 1.47 -14.49
CA PHE A 98 -10.26 0.94 -13.15
C PHE A 98 -11.57 0.21 -12.84
N PHE A 99 -12.70 0.80 -13.26
CA PHE A 99 -14.02 0.21 -13.02
C PHE A 99 -14.40 -0.89 -13.99
N GLU A 100 -13.86 -0.89 -15.19
CA GLU A 100 -14.16 -1.92 -16.17
C GLU A 100 -13.35 -3.19 -15.97
N LYS A 101 -12.10 -3.06 -15.46
CA LYS A 101 -11.13 -4.16 -15.41
C LYS A 101 -10.51 -4.41 -14.04
N LYS A 102 -10.71 -3.54 -13.07
CA LYS A 102 -10.09 -3.66 -11.73
C LYS A 102 -11.13 -3.67 -10.63
N THR A 103 -10.82 -4.39 -9.56
CA THR A 103 -11.66 -4.44 -8.36
C THR A 103 -10.80 -4.32 -7.11
N ILE A 104 -11.39 -3.76 -6.05
CA ILE A 104 -10.76 -3.80 -4.73
C ILE A 104 -11.00 -5.18 -4.16
N GLN A 105 -9.93 -5.92 -3.96
CA GLN A 105 -9.99 -7.29 -3.49
C GLN A 105 -10.11 -7.38 -1.98
N ASN A 106 -9.36 -6.53 -1.27
CA ASN A 106 -9.28 -6.52 0.18
C ASN A 106 -9.20 -5.08 0.67
N ALA A 107 -9.73 -4.81 1.87
CA ALA A 107 -9.55 -3.54 2.56
C ALA A 107 -9.59 -3.76 4.07
N TRP A 108 -8.50 -3.40 4.77
CA TRP A 108 -8.32 -3.64 6.20
C TRP A 108 -7.59 -2.50 6.88
N GLY A 109 -7.66 -2.46 8.20
CA GLY A 109 -6.93 -1.52 9.03
C GLY A 109 -5.78 -2.17 9.78
N ASN A 110 -4.68 -1.43 9.94
CA ASN A 110 -3.55 -1.82 10.76
C ASN A 110 -3.41 -0.89 11.97
N GLU A 111 -3.05 -1.46 13.12
CA GLU A 111 -2.50 -0.78 14.28
C GLU A 111 -1.06 -1.25 14.46
N ILE A 112 -0.11 -0.33 14.39
CA ILE A 112 1.32 -0.57 14.56
C ILE A 112 1.77 0.11 15.85
N LYS A 113 2.36 -0.65 16.75
CA LYS A 113 2.89 -0.21 18.04
C LYS A 113 4.41 -0.12 17.99
N LYS A 114 5.00 0.39 19.06
CA LYS A 114 6.44 0.35 19.24
C LYS A 114 6.93 -1.10 19.23
N GLY A 115 7.98 -1.35 18.45
CA GLY A 115 8.54 -2.69 18.25
C GLY A 115 7.93 -3.45 17.05
N ASP A 116 6.77 -3.03 16.55
CA ASP A 116 6.15 -3.65 15.38
C ASP A 116 6.89 -3.26 14.09
N SER A 117 6.84 -4.13 13.09
CA SER A 117 7.49 -3.93 11.79
C SER A 117 6.66 -4.52 10.66
N LEU A 118 7.01 -4.17 9.42
CA LEU A 118 6.51 -4.83 8.23
C LEU A 118 7.70 -5.35 7.44
N ASP A 119 7.84 -6.66 7.35
CA ASP A 119 8.91 -7.28 6.57
C ASP A 119 8.78 -6.86 5.10
N TYR A 120 9.93 -6.54 4.49
CA TYR A 120 9.96 -6.13 3.09
C TYR A 120 9.47 -7.27 2.18
N HIS A 121 8.45 -6.97 1.38
CA HIS A 121 7.78 -7.98 0.57
C HIS A 121 7.24 -7.40 -0.74
N LYS A 122 6.78 -8.30 -1.61
CA LYS A 122 6.15 -8.01 -2.91
C LYS A 122 4.90 -8.85 -3.09
N HIS A 123 3.94 -8.34 -3.83
CA HIS A 123 2.76 -9.11 -4.26
C HIS A 123 2.18 -8.56 -5.57
N PRO A 124 1.50 -9.38 -6.40
CA PRO A 124 1.05 -9.00 -7.73
C PRO A 124 -0.29 -8.25 -7.70
N CYS A 125 -0.29 -6.98 -7.26
CA CYS A 125 -1.47 -6.10 -7.30
C CYS A 125 -1.03 -4.63 -7.26
N LEU A 126 -1.98 -3.69 -7.36
CA LEU A 126 -1.75 -2.33 -6.88
C LEU A 126 -2.04 -2.29 -5.38
N HIS A 127 -1.12 -1.72 -4.64
CA HIS A 127 -1.25 -1.54 -3.20
C HIS A 127 -1.64 -0.10 -2.89
N GLY A 128 -2.70 0.08 -2.14
CA GLY A 128 -3.13 1.37 -1.64
C GLY A 128 -3.00 1.46 -0.13
N VAL A 129 -2.52 2.59 0.36
CA VAL A 129 -2.46 2.90 1.79
C VAL A 129 -2.95 4.32 2.03
N LEU A 130 -3.82 4.49 3.04
CA LEU A 130 -4.20 5.76 3.63
C LEU A 130 -3.64 5.80 5.06
N TYR A 131 -2.77 6.75 5.34
CA TYR A 131 -2.22 6.96 6.67
C TYR A 131 -3.19 7.79 7.50
N LEU A 132 -3.58 7.26 8.66
CA LEU A 132 -4.54 7.90 9.54
C LEU A 132 -3.87 8.66 10.68
N THR A 133 -2.63 8.31 10.97
CA THR A 133 -1.76 8.98 11.96
C THR A 133 -0.33 9.06 11.43
N LYS A 134 0.51 9.87 12.09
CA LYS A 134 1.97 9.86 11.89
C LYS A 134 2.58 8.51 12.31
N GLY A 135 3.85 8.34 12.02
CA GLY A 135 4.73 7.25 12.44
C GLY A 135 5.22 6.41 11.27
N CYS A 136 6.17 5.56 11.50
CA CYS A 136 6.90 4.68 10.58
C CYS A 136 6.92 5.11 9.10
N ASP A 137 8.09 5.28 8.56
CA ASP A 137 8.24 5.63 7.15
C ASP A 137 7.81 4.49 6.23
N LEU A 138 7.18 4.81 5.11
CA LEU A 138 7.05 3.87 4.00
C LEU A 138 8.40 3.81 3.28
N ILE A 139 8.98 2.63 3.19
CA ILE A 139 10.28 2.42 2.56
C ILE A 139 10.10 1.57 1.30
N LEU A 140 10.60 2.10 0.17
CA LEU A 140 10.64 1.45 -1.13
C LEU A 140 12.10 1.30 -1.54
N PRO A 141 12.81 0.23 -1.10
CA PRO A 141 14.27 0.13 -1.24
C PRO A 141 14.75 0.15 -2.68
N GLU A 142 14.02 -0.49 -3.59
CA GLU A 142 14.37 -0.54 -5.02
C GLU A 142 14.34 0.83 -5.70
N LEU A 143 13.63 1.79 -5.13
CA LEU A 143 13.55 3.18 -5.61
C LEU A 143 14.45 4.13 -4.81
N ASN A 144 15.12 3.63 -3.78
CA ASN A 144 15.84 4.44 -2.79
C ASN A 144 14.93 5.56 -2.24
N LEU A 145 13.68 5.21 -1.95
CA LEU A 145 12.65 6.15 -1.51
C LEU A 145 12.19 5.80 -0.10
N LYS A 146 12.23 6.81 0.76
CA LYS A 146 11.73 6.78 2.12
C LYS A 146 10.74 7.95 2.28
N ILE A 147 9.54 7.65 2.71
CA ILE A 147 8.43 8.59 2.82
C ILE A 147 7.96 8.63 4.26
N THR A 148 8.00 9.81 4.88
CA THR A 148 7.39 10.04 6.20
C THR A 148 5.98 10.56 6.00
N PRO A 149 4.93 9.73 6.23
CA PRO A 149 3.56 10.13 5.95
C PRO A 149 2.98 11.00 7.06
N GLU A 150 2.12 11.95 6.64
CA GLU A 150 1.26 12.71 7.54
C GLU A 150 -0.18 12.15 7.56
N PRO A 151 -1.00 12.46 8.58
CA PRO A 151 -2.40 12.04 8.61
C PRO A 151 -3.16 12.52 7.37
N GLY A 152 -3.87 11.60 6.71
CA GLY A 152 -4.57 11.84 5.47
C GLY A 152 -3.75 11.56 4.21
N ASP A 153 -2.45 11.38 4.30
CA ASP A 153 -1.65 11.02 3.13
C ASP A 153 -2.01 9.64 2.62
N TYR A 154 -2.15 9.53 1.31
CA TYR A 154 -2.36 8.24 0.65
C TYR A 154 -1.36 8.03 -0.48
N TYR A 155 -1.02 6.76 -0.66
CA TYR A 155 -0.13 6.29 -1.73
C TYR A 155 -0.75 5.07 -2.39
N ILE A 156 -0.68 5.00 -3.73
CA ILE A 156 -1.07 3.83 -4.52
C ILE A 156 0.08 3.53 -5.47
N PHE A 157 0.58 2.31 -5.41
CA PHE A 157 1.75 1.89 -6.19
C PHE A 157 1.67 0.41 -6.56
N PRO A 158 2.39 -0.03 -7.63
CA PRO A 158 2.53 -1.45 -7.94
C PRO A 158 3.29 -2.16 -6.82
N SER A 159 2.67 -3.11 -6.14
CA SER A 159 3.30 -3.84 -5.04
C SER A 159 4.25 -4.96 -5.49
N GLU A 160 4.53 -5.03 -6.78
CA GLU A 160 5.70 -5.71 -7.33
C GLU A 160 7.01 -5.01 -6.94
N ILE A 161 6.93 -3.75 -6.47
CA ILE A 161 8.05 -3.03 -5.85
C ILE A 161 8.18 -3.51 -4.41
N LEU A 162 9.42 -3.81 -4.01
CA LEU A 162 9.72 -4.15 -2.62
C LEU A 162 9.32 -3.00 -1.71
N HIS A 163 8.50 -3.28 -0.70
CA HIS A 163 7.98 -2.28 0.23
C HIS A 163 7.85 -2.83 1.65
N GLY A 164 7.96 -1.94 2.61
CA GLY A 164 7.87 -2.27 4.03
C GLY A 164 8.15 -1.06 4.91
N PHE A 165 8.34 -1.32 6.19
CA PHE A 165 8.85 -0.35 7.16
C PHE A 165 9.65 -1.06 8.24
N ASP A 166 10.67 -0.36 8.74
CA ASP A 166 11.51 -0.82 9.83
C ASP A 166 10.75 -0.85 11.16
N GLU A 167 11.32 -1.45 12.17
CA GLU A 167 10.77 -1.48 13.53
C GLU A 167 10.35 -0.07 13.99
N SER A 168 9.09 0.03 14.42
CA SER A 168 8.54 1.28 14.96
C SER A 168 9.22 1.68 16.25
N LYS A 169 9.78 2.89 16.30
CA LYS A 169 10.39 3.49 17.49
C LYS A 169 9.45 4.44 18.23
N GLU A 170 8.29 4.69 17.65
CA GLU A 170 7.33 5.66 18.15
C GLU A 170 6.63 5.19 19.44
N ASN A 171 6.41 6.11 20.37
CA ASN A 171 5.69 5.83 21.62
C ASN A 171 4.17 5.97 21.49
N PHE A 172 3.66 6.10 20.27
CA PHE A 172 2.22 6.17 19.97
C PHE A 172 1.88 5.16 18.86
N ASN A 173 0.63 4.72 18.84
CA ASN A 173 0.17 3.76 17.85
C ASN A 173 -0.06 4.45 16.51
N ARG A 174 0.48 3.88 15.43
CA ARG A 174 0.19 4.27 14.06
C ARG A 174 -1.01 3.48 13.53
N TYR A 175 -1.93 4.19 12.91
CA TYR A 175 -3.07 3.60 12.23
C TYR A 175 -2.98 3.87 10.72
N SER A 176 -3.31 2.86 9.94
CA SER A 176 -3.40 2.97 8.49
C SER A 176 -4.50 2.07 7.95
N LEU A 177 -5.13 2.49 6.86
CA LEU A 177 -6.07 1.71 6.08
C LEU A 177 -5.37 1.25 4.82
N ILE A 178 -5.40 -0.04 4.58
CA ILE A 178 -4.72 -0.71 3.46
C ILE A 178 -5.78 -1.31 2.54
N PHE A 179 -5.53 -1.27 1.23
CA PHE A 179 -6.40 -1.94 0.25
C PHE A 179 -5.60 -2.43 -0.95
N ASN A 180 -6.01 -3.57 -1.47
CA ASN A 180 -5.42 -4.16 -2.66
C ASN A 180 -6.38 -4.07 -3.84
N ILE A 181 -5.84 -3.70 -4.99
CA ILE A 181 -6.55 -3.53 -6.25
C ILE A 181 -6.00 -4.55 -7.24
N VAL A 182 -6.87 -5.38 -7.79
CA VAL A 182 -6.50 -6.44 -8.74
C VAL A 182 -7.30 -6.30 -10.04
N GLU A 183 -6.77 -6.82 -11.12
CA GLU A 183 -7.53 -6.96 -12.36
C GLU A 183 -8.61 -8.03 -12.20
N ASN A 184 -9.80 -7.78 -12.73
CA ASN A 184 -10.94 -8.70 -12.60
C ASN A 184 -10.60 -10.13 -13.10
N ASN A 185 -9.76 -10.25 -14.12
CA ASN A 185 -9.33 -11.54 -14.65
C ASN A 185 -8.38 -12.29 -13.72
N ASN A 186 -7.75 -11.61 -12.77
CA ASN A 186 -6.73 -12.15 -11.87
C ASN A 186 -7.20 -12.34 -10.43
N ALA A 187 -8.40 -11.85 -10.06
CA ALA A 187 -8.88 -11.92 -8.68
C ALA A 187 -8.95 -13.38 -8.15
N PHE A 188 -9.34 -14.32 -9.02
CA PHE A 188 -9.42 -15.74 -8.69
C PHE A 188 -8.03 -16.39 -8.53
N GLU A 189 -7.12 -16.11 -9.46
CA GLU A 189 -5.74 -16.65 -9.43
C GLU A 189 -4.92 -16.06 -8.28
N TYR A 190 -5.13 -14.80 -7.95
CA TYR A 190 -4.51 -14.16 -6.80
C TYR A 190 -4.93 -14.81 -5.48
N SER A 191 -6.22 -15.09 -5.31
CA SER A 191 -6.72 -15.78 -4.12
C SER A 191 -6.15 -17.20 -3.95
N LYS A 192 -5.94 -17.92 -5.05
CA LYS A 192 -5.24 -19.22 -5.04
C LYS A 192 -3.77 -19.10 -4.61
N LYS A 193 -3.05 -18.10 -5.16
CA LYS A 193 -1.63 -17.88 -4.80
C LYS A 193 -1.46 -17.52 -3.33
N LEU A 194 -2.33 -16.69 -2.77
CA LEU A 194 -2.32 -16.37 -1.33
C LEU A 194 -2.56 -17.61 -0.47
N ARG A 195 -3.49 -18.49 -0.87
CA ARG A 195 -3.73 -19.76 -0.16
C ARG A 195 -2.52 -20.69 -0.22
N ALA A 196 -1.83 -20.75 -1.36
CA ALA A 196 -0.64 -21.59 -1.55
C ALA A 196 0.57 -21.10 -0.75
N VAL A 197 0.74 -19.78 -0.59
CA VAL A 197 1.80 -19.21 0.26
C VAL A 197 1.53 -19.51 1.74
N ARG A 198 0.27 -19.42 2.17
CA ARG A 198 -0.15 -19.73 3.54
C ARG A 198 0.04 -21.20 3.94
N SER A 199 -0.15 -22.13 3.01
CA SER A 199 0.05 -23.56 3.27
C SER A 199 1.52 -23.96 3.44
N ARG A 200 2.46 -23.15 2.95
CA ARG A 200 3.91 -23.40 3.05
C ARG A 200 4.55 -22.81 4.30
N SER A 201 3.88 -21.85 4.96
CA SER A 201 4.39 -21.25 6.21
C SER A 201 4.00 -22.03 7.47
N HIS A 202 3.34 -23.18 7.34
CA HIS A 202 2.89 -24.04 8.43
C HIS A 202 3.53 -25.45 8.39
N THR A 203 4.54 -25.63 7.56
CA THR A 203 5.45 -26.78 7.55
C THR A 203 6.86 -26.36 7.96
#